data_3f32d0857f464dbb4ef37a1bd0f6f336
#
_entry.id   3f32d0857f464dbb4ef37a1bd0f6f336
#
_cell.length_a   1.000
_cell.length_b   1.000
_cell.length_c   1.000
_cell.angle_alpha   90.00
_cell.angle_beta   90.00
_cell.angle_gamma   90.00
#
_symmetry.space_group_name_H-M   'P 1'
#
loop_
_entity.id
_entity.type
_entity.pdbx_description
1 polymer ?
#
loop_
_entity_poly.entity_id
_entity_poly.type
_entity_poly.pdbx_seq_one_letter_code
_entity_poly.pdbx_strand_id
1 'polypeptide(L)'
;MEYRNSLMWKELNEAPAVIADLAAKNACVMEKLAKEVKGKQIDNIYTAARGTSDHAMIYFKYLAETLLGLPVASGAPSVVTMYGAKMKFQNTLVVACSQSGKAADVMEIVRAANECGGVTVAITNDENSPLAKLAQFHLCCFAGEEKSVAATKTFSCQLYLALMLAEALRGGKVCPSLGEALKNAVAAIDAATDPVAKAFLPAEECFLLSRGVSSAIAFECGLKLQETCYIRARAYHSSDFYHGPMAMIGEGTKVILFASKNSLTPETDAVHREDSLKCAEKMTELGADLYIVTDDADAFAKTGAKIVCVPGADSEKLTVFFFALAVQMLACKVSCGKGLKPDSPRALKKVTITK
;
A
#
# COMPACT_ATOMS: atom_id res chain seq x y z
N MET A 1 4.80 -19.23 -18.44
CA MET A 1 6.10 -18.55 -18.17
C MET A 1 6.49 -18.88 -16.75
N GLU A 2 7.74 -19.24 -16.49
CA GLU A 2 8.21 -19.35 -15.10
C GLU A 2 8.22 -17.94 -14.48
N TYR A 3 7.62 -17.79 -13.33
CA TYR A 3 7.40 -16.47 -12.72
C TYR A 3 8.70 -15.70 -12.45
N ARG A 4 9.80 -16.43 -12.14
CA ARG A 4 11.14 -15.85 -11.92
C ARG A 4 11.73 -15.15 -13.15
N ASN A 5 11.24 -15.46 -14.33
CA ASN A 5 11.68 -14.84 -15.58
C ASN A 5 10.90 -13.57 -15.95
N SER A 6 9.77 -13.28 -15.24
CA SER A 6 8.97 -12.06 -15.48
C SER A 6 9.71 -10.80 -15.03
N LEU A 7 9.38 -9.67 -15.66
CA LEU A 7 9.86 -8.35 -15.21
C LEU A 7 9.28 -8.02 -13.83
N MET A 8 8.00 -8.31 -13.59
CA MET A 8 7.35 -8.10 -12.31
C MET A 8 8.13 -8.76 -11.17
N TRP A 9 8.58 -10.03 -11.36
CA TRP A 9 9.38 -10.73 -10.35
C TRP A 9 10.74 -10.07 -10.11
N LYS A 10 11.41 -9.67 -11.17
CA LYS A 10 12.72 -8.99 -11.07
C LYS A 10 12.58 -7.66 -10.33
N GLU A 11 11.61 -6.86 -10.72
CA GLU A 11 11.37 -5.52 -10.17
C GLU A 11 10.95 -5.56 -8.70
N LEU A 12 10.07 -6.49 -8.27
CA LEU A 12 9.70 -6.60 -6.85
C LEU A 12 10.91 -6.97 -5.98
N ASN A 13 11.86 -7.76 -6.50
CA ASN A 13 13.07 -8.14 -5.77
C ASN A 13 14.14 -7.01 -5.73
N GLU A 14 14.01 -5.96 -6.51
CA GLU A 14 14.85 -4.76 -6.43
C GLU A 14 14.44 -3.84 -5.27
N ALA A 15 13.18 -3.90 -4.81
CA ALA A 15 12.64 -3.00 -3.80
C ALA A 15 13.46 -2.93 -2.50
N PRO A 16 13.95 -4.04 -1.91
CA PRO A 16 14.76 -3.98 -0.70
C PRO A 16 16.05 -3.14 -0.84
N ALA A 17 16.74 -3.27 -1.98
CA ALA A 17 17.96 -2.51 -2.24
C ALA A 17 17.68 -1.02 -2.44
N VAL A 18 16.59 -0.67 -3.12
CA VAL A 18 16.19 0.72 -3.30
C VAL A 18 15.83 1.37 -1.96
N ILE A 19 15.05 0.67 -1.12
CA ILE A 19 14.63 1.16 0.21
C ILE A 19 15.83 1.44 1.10
N ALA A 20 16.89 0.63 1.04
CA ALA A 20 18.09 0.81 1.87
C ALA A 20 18.72 2.20 1.72
N ASP A 21 18.69 2.79 0.53
CA ASP A 21 19.30 4.09 0.22
C ASP A 21 18.30 5.25 0.24
N LEU A 22 17.00 4.96 0.26
CA LEU A 22 15.95 5.94 -0.04
C LEU A 22 15.91 7.07 1.00
N ALA A 23 16.14 6.74 2.27
CA ALA A 23 16.18 7.72 3.35
C ALA A 23 17.29 8.77 3.13
N ALA A 24 18.50 8.33 2.81
CA ALA A 24 19.63 9.22 2.59
C ALA A 24 19.40 10.14 1.39
N LYS A 25 18.86 9.59 0.30
CA LYS A 25 18.59 10.34 -0.94
C LYS A 25 17.54 11.45 -0.78
N ASN A 26 16.57 11.27 0.12
CA ASN A 26 15.50 12.25 0.35
C ASN A 26 15.71 13.10 1.62
N ALA A 27 16.79 12.90 2.40
CA ALA A 27 16.98 13.50 3.72
C ALA A 27 16.89 15.03 3.69
N CYS A 28 17.58 15.68 2.75
CA CYS A 28 17.62 17.15 2.66
C CYS A 28 16.22 17.74 2.35
N VAL A 29 15.47 17.12 1.44
CA VAL A 29 14.12 17.59 1.09
C VAL A 29 13.18 17.35 2.25
N MET A 30 13.28 16.21 2.91
CA MET A 30 12.44 15.84 4.05
C MET A 30 12.63 16.80 5.23
N GLU A 31 13.88 17.19 5.52
CA GLU A 31 14.20 18.16 6.57
C GLU A 31 13.60 19.54 6.28
N LYS A 32 13.74 20.02 5.04
CA LYS A 32 13.15 21.30 4.60
C LYS A 32 11.62 21.27 4.71
N LEU A 33 10.99 20.18 4.26
CA LEU A 33 9.56 19.97 4.33
C LEU A 33 9.06 19.95 5.78
N ALA A 34 9.71 19.19 6.66
CA ALA A 34 9.34 19.12 8.06
C ALA A 34 9.46 20.49 8.76
N LYS A 35 10.49 21.27 8.41
CA LYS A 35 10.66 22.64 8.90
C LYS A 35 9.54 23.56 8.42
N GLU A 36 9.17 23.49 7.13
CA GLU A 36 8.08 24.29 6.54
C GLU A 36 6.76 23.97 7.23
N VAL A 37 6.42 22.68 7.38
CA VAL A 37 5.18 22.24 8.03
C VAL A 37 5.13 22.69 9.49
N LYS A 38 6.24 22.59 10.23
CA LYS A 38 6.34 23.09 11.62
C LYS A 38 6.21 24.61 11.72
N GLY A 39 6.63 25.35 10.70
CA GLY A 39 6.54 26.81 10.65
C GLY A 39 5.15 27.34 10.27
N LYS A 40 4.27 26.45 9.81
CA LYS A 40 2.89 26.77 9.43
C LYS A 40 1.90 26.06 10.35
N GLN A 41 0.75 26.67 10.55
CA GLN A 41 -0.37 25.98 11.19
C GLN A 41 -0.98 25.03 10.17
N ILE A 42 -0.70 23.73 10.29
CA ILE A 42 -1.33 22.68 9.47
C ILE A 42 -2.38 22.00 10.32
N ASP A 43 -3.63 22.11 9.91
CA ASP A 43 -4.79 21.58 10.63
C ASP A 43 -5.28 20.23 10.06
N ASN A 44 -4.95 19.97 8.79
CA ASN A 44 -5.38 18.75 8.11
C ASN A 44 -4.43 18.39 6.96
N ILE A 45 -4.58 17.17 6.48
CA ILE A 45 -3.86 16.64 5.34
C ILE A 45 -4.87 16.26 4.25
N TYR A 46 -4.50 16.47 2.98
CA TYR A 46 -5.28 16.04 1.84
C TYR A 46 -4.39 15.20 0.92
N THR A 47 -4.79 13.97 0.62
CA THR A 47 -4.04 13.11 -0.30
C THR A 47 -4.68 13.10 -1.68
N ALA A 48 -3.86 13.06 -2.73
CA ALA A 48 -4.31 12.94 -4.11
C ALA A 48 -3.49 11.87 -4.85
N ALA A 49 -4.13 10.77 -5.22
CA ALA A 49 -3.49 9.64 -5.87
C ALA A 49 -4.51 8.79 -6.65
N ARG A 50 -4.02 7.75 -7.36
CA ARG A 50 -4.83 6.75 -8.07
C ARG A 50 -4.22 5.36 -7.95
N GLY A 51 -5.09 4.33 -7.91
CA GLY A 51 -4.67 2.93 -7.93
C GLY A 51 -3.64 2.59 -6.84
N THR A 52 -2.57 1.92 -7.21
CA THR A 52 -1.49 1.53 -6.30
C THR A 52 -0.94 2.69 -5.47
N SER A 53 -0.79 3.89 -6.07
CA SER A 53 -0.33 5.07 -5.35
C SER A 53 -1.34 5.55 -4.30
N ASP A 54 -2.64 5.35 -4.53
CA ASP A 54 -3.69 5.68 -3.55
C ASP A 54 -3.64 4.72 -2.35
N HIS A 55 -3.34 3.43 -2.59
CA HIS A 55 -3.13 2.48 -1.49
C HIS A 55 -1.93 2.87 -0.61
N ALA A 56 -0.86 3.43 -1.18
CA ALA A 56 0.21 4.00 -0.39
C ALA A 56 -0.25 5.23 0.43
N MET A 57 -1.22 6.00 -0.07
CA MET A 57 -1.81 7.10 0.68
C MET A 57 -2.79 6.65 1.75
N ILE A 58 -3.46 5.49 1.59
CA ILE A 58 -4.20 4.85 2.69
C ILE A 58 -3.25 4.50 3.85
N TYR A 59 -2.09 3.92 3.55
CA TYR A 59 -1.05 3.68 4.55
C TYR A 59 -0.62 4.97 5.25
N PHE A 60 -0.32 6.03 4.49
CA PHE A 60 0.04 7.33 5.03
C PHE A 60 -1.06 7.93 5.91
N LYS A 61 -2.34 7.79 5.50
CA LYS A 61 -3.50 8.24 6.28
C LYS A 61 -3.49 7.65 7.69
N TYR A 62 -3.36 6.33 7.82
CA TYR A 62 -3.31 5.68 9.13
C TYR A 62 -2.14 6.19 9.98
N LEU A 63 -0.96 6.36 9.36
CA LEU A 63 0.20 6.90 10.09
C LEU A 63 -0.04 8.33 10.55
N ALA A 64 -0.54 9.20 9.69
CA ALA A 64 -0.75 10.61 10.01
C ALA A 64 -1.85 10.80 11.08
N GLU A 65 -2.98 10.12 10.94
CA GLU A 65 -4.07 10.22 11.92
C GLU A 65 -3.67 9.65 13.28
N THR A 66 -2.92 8.54 13.32
CA THR A 66 -2.50 7.91 14.58
C THR A 66 -1.30 8.60 15.22
N LEU A 67 -0.26 8.95 14.44
CA LEU A 67 1.01 9.44 14.98
C LEU A 67 1.08 10.96 15.11
N LEU A 68 0.30 11.70 14.29
CA LEU A 68 0.30 13.16 14.28
C LEU A 68 -1.00 13.75 14.81
N GLY A 69 -2.08 12.96 14.92
CA GLY A 69 -3.40 13.45 15.29
C GLY A 69 -4.02 14.37 14.22
N LEU A 70 -3.50 14.36 12.99
CA LEU A 70 -4.00 15.20 11.90
C LEU A 70 -5.00 14.42 11.03
N PRO A 71 -6.25 14.89 10.86
CA PRO A 71 -7.21 14.25 10.00
C PRO A 71 -6.75 14.26 8.54
N VAL A 72 -6.97 13.15 7.82
CA VAL A 72 -6.56 12.99 6.43
C VAL A 72 -7.76 12.74 5.54
N ALA A 73 -8.02 13.67 4.62
CA ALA A 73 -9.01 13.50 3.57
C ALA A 73 -8.39 12.81 2.34
N SER A 74 -8.93 11.67 1.94
CA SER A 74 -8.62 11.06 0.65
C SER A 74 -9.31 11.84 -0.46
N GLY A 75 -8.53 12.36 -1.41
CA GLY A 75 -9.01 13.29 -2.41
C GLY A 75 -9.92 12.66 -3.45
N ALA A 76 -10.91 13.43 -3.87
CA ALA A 76 -11.73 13.17 -5.05
C ALA A 76 -11.38 14.20 -6.14
N PRO A 77 -10.36 13.99 -6.99
CA PRO A 77 -9.91 14.98 -7.96
C PRO A 77 -11.00 15.47 -8.92
N SER A 78 -12.03 14.67 -9.17
CA SER A 78 -13.20 15.07 -9.97
C SER A 78 -13.94 16.29 -9.41
N VAL A 79 -13.84 16.54 -8.10
CA VAL A 79 -14.41 17.74 -7.47
C VAL A 79 -13.83 19.02 -8.11
N VAL A 80 -12.54 19.02 -8.40
CA VAL A 80 -11.86 20.12 -9.08
C VAL A 80 -11.98 20.00 -10.60
N THR A 81 -11.66 18.84 -11.17
CA THR A 81 -11.51 18.67 -12.61
C THR A 81 -12.84 18.62 -13.38
N MET A 82 -13.90 18.07 -12.78
CA MET A 82 -15.21 17.95 -13.43
C MET A 82 -16.22 18.99 -12.94
N TYR A 83 -16.25 19.23 -11.62
CA TYR A 83 -17.22 20.15 -11.03
C TYR A 83 -16.70 21.58 -10.89
N GLY A 84 -15.41 21.84 -11.17
CA GLY A 84 -14.81 23.17 -11.11
C GLY A 84 -14.84 23.80 -9.70
N ALA A 85 -14.94 22.97 -8.65
CA ALA A 85 -15.06 23.47 -7.30
C ALA A 85 -13.74 24.13 -6.84
N LYS A 86 -13.86 25.27 -6.16
CA LYS A 86 -12.74 25.97 -5.53
C LYS A 86 -12.55 25.43 -4.12
N MET A 87 -11.59 24.52 -3.96
CA MET A 87 -11.24 23.95 -2.68
C MET A 87 -10.45 24.95 -1.82
N LYS A 88 -10.65 24.88 -0.50
CA LYS A 88 -9.90 25.68 0.47
C LYS A 88 -8.77 24.84 1.05
N PHE A 89 -7.54 25.11 0.64
CA PHE A 89 -6.35 24.39 1.08
C PHE A 89 -5.44 25.20 2.02
N GLN A 90 -5.94 26.35 2.53
CA GLN A 90 -5.22 27.05 3.60
C GLN A 90 -5.02 26.10 4.78
N ASN A 91 -3.87 26.16 5.44
CA ASN A 91 -3.51 25.30 6.57
C ASN A 91 -3.56 23.79 6.26
N THR A 92 -3.44 23.41 4.99
CA THR A 92 -3.50 22.02 4.55
C THR A 92 -2.16 21.58 3.99
N LEU A 93 -1.70 20.39 4.40
CA LEU A 93 -0.63 19.67 3.74
C LEU A 93 -1.24 18.79 2.65
N VAL A 94 -0.96 19.07 1.39
CA VAL A 94 -1.42 18.26 0.26
C VAL A 94 -0.31 17.32 -0.18
N VAL A 95 -0.56 16.01 -0.08
CA VAL A 95 0.38 14.96 -0.48
C VAL A 95 -0.15 14.29 -1.74
N ALA A 96 0.52 14.56 -2.86
CA ALA A 96 0.19 14.01 -4.16
C ALA A 96 1.12 12.85 -4.51
N CYS A 97 0.58 11.67 -4.79
CA CYS A 97 1.36 10.48 -5.09
C CYS A 97 1.02 9.94 -6.49
N SER A 98 2.05 9.82 -7.35
CA SER A 98 1.90 9.29 -8.70
C SER A 98 3.23 8.73 -9.20
N GLN A 99 3.30 7.44 -9.51
CA GLN A 99 4.53 6.80 -9.98
C GLN A 99 5.15 7.54 -11.17
N SER A 100 4.38 7.86 -12.19
CA SER A 100 4.85 8.57 -13.38
C SER A 100 4.90 10.10 -13.22
N GLY A 101 4.23 10.65 -12.22
CA GLY A 101 4.06 12.09 -12.05
C GLY A 101 3.33 12.80 -13.20
N LYS A 102 2.52 12.06 -13.98
CA LYS A 102 1.79 12.56 -15.18
C LYS A 102 0.28 12.52 -15.04
N ALA A 103 -0.26 12.18 -13.88
CA ALA A 103 -1.70 12.15 -13.63
C ALA A 103 -2.25 13.59 -13.61
N ALA A 104 -3.01 13.96 -14.65
CA ALA A 104 -3.49 15.33 -14.84
C ALA A 104 -4.42 15.78 -13.71
N ASP A 105 -5.33 14.90 -13.30
CA ASP A 105 -6.27 15.14 -12.22
C ASP A 105 -5.60 15.33 -10.85
N VAL A 106 -4.52 14.62 -10.58
CA VAL A 106 -3.69 14.82 -9.38
C VAL A 106 -2.97 16.17 -9.42
N MET A 107 -2.46 16.56 -10.61
CA MET A 107 -1.80 17.87 -10.79
C MET A 107 -2.75 19.03 -10.56
N GLU A 108 -4.03 18.93 -10.94
CA GLU A 108 -5.01 19.99 -10.70
C GLU A 108 -5.25 20.24 -9.19
N ILE A 109 -5.24 19.18 -8.38
CA ILE A 109 -5.31 19.32 -6.91
C ILE A 109 -4.09 20.08 -6.37
N VAL A 110 -2.88 19.74 -6.84
CA VAL A 110 -1.65 20.44 -6.40
C VAL A 110 -1.65 21.90 -6.85
N ARG A 111 -2.13 22.19 -8.06
CA ARG A 111 -2.27 23.55 -8.57
C ARG A 111 -3.22 24.37 -7.70
N ALA A 112 -4.41 23.84 -7.44
CA ALA A 112 -5.39 24.49 -6.58
C ALA A 112 -4.86 24.72 -5.14
N ALA A 113 -4.09 23.78 -4.61
CA ALA A 113 -3.48 23.91 -3.31
C ALA A 113 -2.40 25.01 -3.26
N ASN A 114 -1.55 25.08 -4.29
CA ASN A 114 -0.54 26.13 -4.39
C ASN A 114 -1.20 27.53 -4.49
N GLU A 115 -2.26 27.67 -5.26
CA GLU A 115 -3.02 28.93 -5.39
C GLU A 115 -3.65 29.37 -4.07
N CYS A 116 -4.01 28.43 -3.20
CA CYS A 116 -4.57 28.71 -1.87
C CYS A 116 -3.54 28.88 -0.77
N GLY A 117 -2.23 28.75 -1.04
CA GLY A 117 -1.17 28.85 -0.04
C GLY A 117 -0.98 27.59 0.83
N GLY A 118 -1.55 26.46 0.45
CA GLY A 118 -1.30 25.15 1.06
C GLY A 118 0.16 24.71 0.88
N VAL A 119 0.61 23.77 1.71
CA VAL A 119 1.91 23.12 1.53
C VAL A 119 1.74 21.90 0.65
N THR A 120 2.49 21.79 -0.45
CA THR A 120 2.34 20.71 -1.42
C THR A 120 3.58 19.85 -1.51
N VAL A 121 3.36 18.53 -1.48
CA VAL A 121 4.38 17.49 -1.60
C VAL A 121 4.01 16.53 -2.73
N ALA A 122 4.94 16.26 -3.63
CA ALA A 122 4.81 15.21 -4.63
C ALA A 122 5.67 14.01 -4.28
N ILE A 123 5.12 12.79 -4.40
CA ILE A 123 5.86 11.53 -4.36
C ILE A 123 5.82 10.94 -5.77
N THR A 124 6.95 10.88 -6.47
CA THR A 124 7.02 10.32 -7.83
C THR A 124 8.30 9.50 -8.03
N ASN A 125 8.37 8.76 -9.14
CA ASN A 125 9.59 8.05 -9.54
C ASN A 125 10.39 8.79 -10.63
N ASP A 126 9.94 9.96 -11.06
CA ASP A 126 10.59 10.78 -12.09
C ASP A 126 10.75 12.21 -11.59
N GLU A 127 12.01 12.61 -11.32
CA GLU A 127 12.37 13.95 -10.84
C GLU A 127 12.03 15.05 -11.86
N ASN A 128 11.94 14.68 -13.14
CA ASN A 128 11.60 15.60 -14.23
C ASN A 128 10.12 15.63 -14.57
N SER A 129 9.30 14.85 -13.86
CA SER A 129 7.86 14.79 -14.12
C SER A 129 7.16 16.14 -13.88
N PRO A 130 6.03 16.38 -14.57
CA PRO A 130 5.24 17.60 -14.37
C PRO A 130 4.80 17.78 -12.92
N LEU A 131 4.40 16.70 -12.21
CA LEU A 131 3.98 16.75 -10.83
C LEU A 131 5.14 17.12 -9.88
N ALA A 132 6.34 16.55 -10.12
CA ALA A 132 7.54 16.87 -9.33
C ALA A 132 7.92 18.35 -9.43
N LYS A 133 7.75 18.96 -10.62
CA LYS A 133 8.03 20.38 -10.86
C LYS A 133 6.93 21.32 -10.36
N LEU A 134 5.71 20.83 -10.19
CA LEU A 134 4.57 21.60 -9.76
C LEU A 134 4.49 21.75 -8.23
N ALA A 135 4.83 20.70 -7.49
CA ALA A 135 4.77 20.70 -6.04
C ALA A 135 5.93 21.50 -5.43
N GLN A 136 5.72 22.09 -4.25
CA GLN A 136 6.75 22.82 -3.51
C GLN A 136 7.89 21.91 -3.03
N PHE A 137 7.55 20.66 -2.70
CA PHE A 137 8.52 19.65 -2.27
C PHE A 137 8.32 18.39 -3.10
N HIS A 138 9.43 17.75 -3.47
CA HIS A 138 9.40 16.50 -4.22
C HIS A 138 10.22 15.42 -3.50
N LEU A 139 9.57 14.30 -3.21
CA LEU A 139 10.17 13.08 -2.70
C LEU A 139 10.25 12.06 -3.84
N CYS A 140 11.47 11.69 -4.22
CA CYS A 140 11.68 10.79 -5.33
C CYS A 140 11.84 9.35 -4.85
N CYS A 141 11.16 8.41 -5.54
CA CYS A 141 11.29 6.97 -5.27
C CYS A 141 12.67 6.43 -5.65
N PHE A 142 13.39 7.05 -6.56
CA PHE A 142 14.70 6.59 -7.06
C PHE A 142 14.74 5.08 -7.39
N ALA A 143 13.59 4.53 -7.80
CA ALA A 143 13.43 3.10 -8.05
C ALA A 143 13.98 2.67 -9.43
N GLY A 144 14.52 3.62 -10.20
CA GLY A 144 14.90 3.35 -11.60
C GLY A 144 13.66 3.07 -12.46
N GLU A 145 13.90 2.54 -13.65
CA GLU A 145 12.81 2.20 -14.56
C GLU A 145 12.02 0.99 -14.04
N GLU A 146 10.69 1.10 -14.03
CA GLU A 146 9.75 0.02 -13.74
C GLU A 146 8.91 -0.25 -14.99
N LYS A 147 9.18 -1.38 -15.67
CA LYS A 147 8.61 -1.72 -16.98
C LYS A 147 7.33 -2.54 -16.89
N SER A 148 7.22 -3.38 -15.86
CA SER A 148 5.99 -4.12 -15.61
C SER A 148 4.82 -3.14 -15.43
N VAL A 149 3.69 -3.42 -16.07
CA VAL A 149 2.52 -2.54 -16.01
C VAL A 149 2.02 -2.40 -14.57
N ALA A 150 1.87 -3.53 -13.87
CA ALA A 150 1.53 -3.54 -12.47
C ALA A 150 2.71 -3.01 -11.63
N ALA A 151 2.49 -1.97 -10.84
CA ALA A 151 3.51 -1.40 -9.98
C ALA A 151 3.90 -2.36 -8.84
N THR A 152 5.19 -2.43 -8.54
CA THR A 152 5.76 -3.27 -7.48
C THR A 152 6.78 -2.51 -6.64
N LYS A 153 8.02 -2.36 -7.12
CA LYS A 153 9.08 -1.67 -6.36
C LYS A 153 8.72 -0.21 -6.07
N THR A 154 8.06 0.48 -7.01
CA THR A 154 7.64 1.86 -6.79
C THR A 154 6.58 1.98 -5.70
N PHE A 155 5.68 1.00 -5.55
CA PHE A 155 4.75 0.95 -4.43
C PHE A 155 5.48 0.84 -3.08
N SER A 156 6.45 -0.09 -2.98
CA SER A 156 7.25 -0.25 -1.77
C SER A 156 8.03 1.04 -1.42
N CYS A 157 8.55 1.75 -2.44
CA CYS A 157 9.18 3.06 -2.24
C CYS A 157 8.19 4.13 -1.79
N GLN A 158 6.98 4.16 -2.34
CA GLN A 158 5.92 5.10 -1.94
C GLN A 158 5.50 4.87 -0.49
N LEU A 159 5.34 3.61 -0.06
CA LEU A 159 5.11 3.28 1.35
C LEU A 159 6.25 3.81 2.24
N TYR A 160 7.50 3.62 1.82
CA TYR A 160 8.65 4.06 2.60
C TYR A 160 8.75 5.58 2.70
N LEU A 161 8.51 6.30 1.61
CA LEU A 161 8.47 7.76 1.61
C LEU A 161 7.30 8.31 2.45
N ALA A 162 6.16 7.63 2.44
CA ALA A 162 5.03 7.95 3.30
C ALA A 162 5.38 7.75 4.79
N LEU A 163 6.08 6.66 5.13
CA LEU A 163 6.60 6.43 6.48
C LEU A 163 7.60 7.51 6.89
N MET A 164 8.56 7.81 6.01
CA MET A 164 9.54 8.88 6.27
C MET A 164 8.86 10.21 6.53
N LEU A 165 7.83 10.56 5.75
CA LEU A 165 7.08 11.80 5.90
C LEU A 165 6.40 11.86 7.28
N ALA A 166 5.65 10.83 7.65
CA ALA A 166 4.99 10.77 8.94
C ALA A 166 5.99 10.85 10.11
N GLU A 167 7.11 10.11 10.01
CA GLU A 167 8.17 10.13 11.03
C GLU A 167 8.85 11.52 11.13
N ALA A 168 9.17 12.14 10.00
CA ALA A 168 9.79 13.47 9.99
C ALA A 168 8.88 14.54 10.59
N LEU A 169 7.57 14.47 10.30
CA LEU A 169 6.60 15.43 10.83
C LEU A 169 6.44 15.33 12.36
N ARG A 170 6.52 14.11 12.93
CA ARG A 170 6.51 13.95 14.40
C ARG A 170 7.86 14.14 15.07
N GLY A 171 8.95 14.33 14.30
CA GLY A 171 10.31 14.44 14.81
C GLY A 171 11.01 13.10 15.08
N GLY A 172 10.46 12.01 14.53
CA GLY A 172 11.05 10.67 14.60
C GLY A 172 12.02 10.40 13.45
N LYS A 173 12.48 9.13 13.37
CA LYS A 173 13.35 8.63 12.30
C LYS A 173 12.82 7.32 11.79
N VAL A 174 13.05 7.03 10.51
CA VAL A 174 12.76 5.71 9.93
C VAL A 174 13.81 4.68 10.34
N CYS A 175 13.43 3.41 10.33
CA CYS A 175 14.33 2.29 10.57
C CYS A 175 15.32 2.14 9.38
N PRO A 176 16.62 2.36 9.58
CA PRO A 176 17.60 2.31 8.49
C PRO A 176 17.86 0.87 7.99
N SER A 177 17.53 -0.15 8.79
CA SER A 177 17.78 -1.56 8.47
C SER A 177 16.61 -2.24 7.76
N LEU A 178 15.52 -1.52 7.43
CA LEU A 178 14.33 -2.13 6.81
C LEU A 178 14.67 -2.79 5.45
N GLY A 179 15.47 -2.14 4.62
CA GLY A 179 15.88 -2.71 3.32
C GLY A 179 16.63 -4.03 3.47
N GLU A 180 17.57 -4.11 4.43
CA GLU A 180 18.31 -5.35 4.71
C GLU A 180 17.38 -6.43 5.31
N ALA A 181 16.48 -6.07 6.21
CA ALA A 181 15.50 -7.00 6.78
C ALA A 181 14.59 -7.61 5.68
N LEU A 182 14.11 -6.78 4.76
CA LEU A 182 13.31 -7.24 3.61
C LEU A 182 14.11 -8.15 2.69
N LYS A 183 15.37 -7.81 2.39
CA LYS A 183 16.26 -8.64 1.57
C LYS A 183 16.42 -10.03 2.16
N ASN A 184 16.65 -10.11 3.47
CA ASN A 184 16.80 -11.38 4.19
C ASN A 184 15.48 -12.19 4.25
N ALA A 185 14.33 -11.54 4.14
CA ALA A 185 13.02 -12.17 4.17
C ALA A 185 12.56 -12.74 2.82
N VAL A 186 13.15 -12.32 1.69
CA VAL A 186 12.70 -12.69 0.33
C VAL A 186 12.47 -14.19 0.16
N ALA A 187 13.43 -15.02 0.55
CA ALA A 187 13.33 -16.47 0.36
C ALA A 187 12.22 -17.12 1.21
N ALA A 188 12.04 -16.63 2.44
CA ALA A 188 10.98 -17.11 3.32
C ALA A 188 9.59 -16.72 2.80
N ILE A 189 9.43 -15.49 2.32
CA ILE A 189 8.17 -15.00 1.73
C ILE A 189 7.86 -15.72 0.42
N ASP A 190 8.88 -15.95 -0.44
CA ASP A 190 8.71 -16.74 -1.67
C ASP A 190 8.15 -18.12 -1.32
N ALA A 191 8.76 -18.84 -0.39
CA ALA A 191 8.29 -20.17 0.04
C ALA A 191 6.87 -20.12 0.65
N ALA A 192 6.60 -19.16 1.54
CA ALA A 192 5.31 -19.06 2.23
C ALA A 192 4.13 -18.78 1.29
N THR A 193 4.37 -18.09 0.17
CA THR A 193 3.32 -17.76 -0.81
C THR A 193 3.01 -18.89 -1.82
N ASP A 194 3.84 -19.93 -1.93
CA ASP A 194 3.64 -21.04 -2.88
C ASP A 194 2.32 -21.81 -2.70
N PRO A 195 1.94 -22.24 -1.48
CA PRO A 195 0.70 -22.98 -1.27
C PRO A 195 -0.54 -22.15 -1.65
N VAL A 196 -0.52 -20.86 -1.28
CA VAL A 196 -1.62 -19.93 -1.61
C VAL A 196 -1.71 -19.72 -3.11
N ALA A 197 -0.58 -19.48 -3.77
CA ALA A 197 -0.56 -19.29 -5.22
C ALA A 197 -1.18 -20.49 -5.95
N LYS A 198 -0.84 -21.71 -5.55
CA LYS A 198 -1.44 -22.94 -6.11
C LYS A 198 -2.95 -23.01 -5.87
N ALA A 199 -3.40 -22.68 -4.66
CA ALA A 199 -4.81 -22.70 -4.30
C ALA A 199 -5.66 -21.63 -5.03
N PHE A 200 -5.02 -20.55 -5.48
CA PHE A 200 -5.67 -19.46 -6.21
C PHE A 200 -5.65 -19.63 -7.74
N LEU A 201 -5.02 -20.67 -8.27
CA LEU A 201 -5.06 -20.92 -9.72
C LEU A 201 -6.49 -21.09 -10.27
N PRO A 202 -7.40 -21.84 -9.64
CA PRO A 202 -8.78 -21.96 -10.12
C PRO A 202 -9.67 -20.79 -9.68
N ALA A 203 -9.18 -19.88 -8.81
CA ALA A 203 -10.01 -18.83 -8.27
C ALA A 203 -10.45 -17.82 -9.33
N GLU A 204 -11.75 -17.49 -9.32
CA GLU A 204 -12.35 -16.43 -10.13
C GLU A 204 -12.73 -15.22 -9.28
N GLU A 205 -12.95 -15.42 -7.98
CA GLU A 205 -13.35 -14.41 -7.02
C GLU A 205 -12.64 -14.65 -5.68
N CYS A 206 -12.38 -13.58 -4.95
CA CYS A 206 -11.90 -13.65 -3.56
C CYS A 206 -12.16 -12.34 -2.80
N PHE A 207 -12.11 -12.44 -1.47
CA PHE A 207 -12.19 -11.31 -0.56
C PHE A 207 -10.87 -11.12 0.18
N LEU A 208 -10.46 -9.85 0.32
CA LEU A 208 -9.24 -9.47 1.03
C LEU A 208 -9.67 -8.63 2.22
N LEU A 209 -9.32 -9.07 3.41
CA LEU A 209 -9.73 -8.44 4.65
C LEU A 209 -8.52 -7.97 5.46
N SER A 210 -8.66 -6.85 6.12
CA SER A 210 -7.70 -6.39 7.12
C SER A 210 -8.32 -5.32 8.02
N ARG A 211 -7.62 -5.01 9.10
CA ARG A 211 -7.92 -3.87 9.98
C ARG A 211 -6.68 -3.01 10.12
N GLY A 212 -6.87 -1.72 10.42
CA GLY A 212 -5.75 -0.84 10.66
C GLY A 212 -4.92 -0.54 9.40
N VAL A 213 -3.64 -0.29 9.58
CA VAL A 213 -2.72 0.14 8.53
C VAL A 213 -2.48 -0.93 7.47
N SER A 214 -2.58 -2.20 7.82
CA SER A 214 -2.47 -3.32 6.88
C SER A 214 -3.60 -3.37 5.85
N SER A 215 -4.68 -2.60 6.04
CA SER A 215 -5.74 -2.45 5.03
C SER A 215 -5.22 -1.91 3.69
N ALA A 216 -4.18 -1.06 3.71
CA ALA A 216 -3.51 -0.61 2.49
C ALA A 216 -3.00 -1.79 1.65
N ILE A 217 -2.52 -2.86 2.32
CA ILE A 217 -2.02 -4.06 1.66
C ILE A 217 -3.17 -4.95 1.17
N ALA A 218 -4.27 -5.03 1.89
CA ALA A 218 -5.45 -5.75 1.42
C ALA A 218 -6.00 -5.12 0.12
N PHE A 219 -6.11 -3.78 0.07
CA PHE A 219 -6.52 -3.06 -1.15
C PHE A 219 -5.53 -3.27 -2.29
N GLU A 220 -4.21 -3.21 -2.01
CA GLU A 220 -3.19 -3.45 -3.04
C GLU A 220 -3.20 -4.91 -3.54
N CYS A 221 -3.41 -5.90 -2.66
CA CYS A 221 -3.59 -7.28 -3.03
C CYS A 221 -4.77 -7.45 -4.00
N GLY A 222 -5.91 -6.84 -3.66
CA GLY A 222 -7.08 -6.84 -4.53
C GLY A 222 -6.77 -6.31 -5.92
N LEU A 223 -6.12 -5.14 -6.00
CA LEU A 223 -5.74 -4.54 -7.27
C LEU A 223 -4.77 -5.43 -8.06
N LYS A 224 -3.73 -5.96 -7.42
CA LYS A 224 -2.76 -6.84 -8.11
C LYS A 224 -3.42 -8.11 -8.67
N LEU A 225 -4.31 -8.74 -7.91
CA LEU A 225 -5.05 -9.91 -8.38
C LEU A 225 -6.02 -9.58 -9.52
N GLN A 226 -6.65 -8.41 -9.50
CA GLN A 226 -7.49 -7.93 -10.60
C GLN A 226 -6.67 -7.67 -11.86
N GLU A 227 -5.58 -6.91 -11.74
CA GLU A 227 -4.75 -6.48 -12.87
C GLU A 227 -4.04 -7.65 -13.55
N THR A 228 -3.41 -8.53 -12.78
CA THR A 228 -2.49 -9.54 -13.31
C THR A 228 -3.08 -10.94 -13.42
N CYS A 229 -4.07 -11.27 -12.58
CA CYS A 229 -4.66 -12.61 -12.50
C CYS A 229 -6.11 -12.68 -13.01
N TYR A 230 -6.74 -11.53 -13.26
CA TYR A 230 -8.13 -11.37 -13.68
C TYR A 230 -9.14 -12.01 -12.72
N ILE A 231 -8.78 -12.03 -11.42
CA ILE A 231 -9.65 -12.47 -10.33
C ILE A 231 -10.50 -11.27 -9.89
N ARG A 232 -11.80 -11.48 -9.69
CA ARG A 232 -12.71 -10.47 -9.11
C ARG A 232 -12.45 -10.33 -7.60
N ALA A 233 -11.29 -9.79 -7.27
CA ALA A 233 -10.84 -9.59 -5.90
C ALA A 233 -11.49 -8.33 -5.30
N ARG A 234 -12.03 -8.42 -4.09
CA ARG A 234 -12.68 -7.31 -3.38
C ARG A 234 -12.04 -7.14 -2.01
N ALA A 235 -11.50 -5.97 -1.77
CA ALA A 235 -10.86 -5.64 -0.50
C ALA A 235 -11.80 -4.80 0.38
N TYR A 236 -11.80 -5.10 1.68
CA TYR A 236 -12.59 -4.39 2.69
C TYR A 236 -11.79 -4.23 3.98
N HIS A 237 -12.08 -3.16 4.70
CA HIS A 237 -11.81 -3.16 6.13
C HIS A 237 -12.70 -4.22 6.79
N SER A 238 -12.16 -5.03 7.70
CA SER A 238 -12.94 -6.10 8.36
C SER A 238 -14.19 -5.57 9.06
N SER A 239 -14.11 -4.37 9.63
CA SER A 239 -15.29 -3.71 10.23
C SER A 239 -16.39 -3.45 9.21
N ASP A 240 -16.07 -2.90 8.05
CA ASP A 240 -17.06 -2.57 7.02
C ASP A 240 -17.65 -3.83 6.40
N PHE A 241 -16.86 -4.91 6.35
CA PHE A 241 -17.29 -6.20 5.83
C PHE A 241 -18.47 -6.77 6.59
N TYR A 242 -18.51 -6.59 7.92
CA TYR A 242 -19.63 -7.03 8.77
C TYR A 242 -20.95 -6.30 8.48
N HIS A 243 -20.92 -5.12 7.88
CA HIS A 243 -22.09 -4.31 7.59
C HIS A 243 -22.81 -4.64 6.27
N GLY A 244 -22.60 -5.85 5.73
CA GLY A 244 -23.31 -6.31 4.54
C GLY A 244 -22.53 -7.29 3.69
N PRO A 245 -21.33 -6.96 3.22
CA PRO A 245 -20.55 -7.81 2.30
C PRO A 245 -20.29 -9.23 2.82
N MET A 246 -20.25 -9.43 4.14
CA MET A 246 -20.07 -10.73 4.78
C MET A 246 -21.15 -11.75 4.38
N ALA A 247 -22.34 -11.31 3.98
CA ALA A 247 -23.41 -12.19 3.47
C ALA A 247 -23.01 -12.95 2.18
N MET A 248 -21.95 -12.54 1.49
CA MET A 248 -21.41 -13.22 0.30
C MET A 248 -20.52 -14.42 0.64
N ILE A 249 -20.16 -14.60 1.92
CA ILE A 249 -19.29 -15.71 2.34
C ILE A 249 -20.13 -16.99 2.47
N GLY A 250 -19.63 -18.05 1.84
CA GLY A 250 -20.18 -19.41 1.94
C GLY A 250 -19.06 -20.42 1.79
N GLU A 251 -19.45 -21.70 1.72
CA GLU A 251 -18.51 -22.82 1.64
C GLU A 251 -17.52 -22.66 0.49
N GLY A 252 -16.22 -22.74 0.81
CA GLY A 252 -15.12 -22.63 -0.14
C GLY A 252 -14.84 -21.23 -0.69
N THR A 253 -15.55 -20.18 -0.25
CA THR A 253 -15.27 -18.80 -0.65
C THR A 253 -13.83 -18.42 -0.27
N LYS A 254 -13.02 -18.01 -1.25
CA LYS A 254 -11.62 -17.63 -1.02
C LYS A 254 -11.53 -16.31 -0.25
N VAL A 255 -10.85 -16.34 0.89
CA VAL A 255 -10.60 -15.15 1.71
C VAL A 255 -9.13 -15.08 2.09
N ILE A 256 -8.51 -13.91 1.97
CA ILE A 256 -7.19 -13.62 2.54
C ILE A 256 -7.39 -12.56 3.61
N LEU A 257 -6.96 -12.86 4.83
CA LEU A 257 -6.90 -11.92 5.95
C LEU A 257 -5.44 -11.50 6.18
N PHE A 258 -5.18 -10.21 6.27
CA PHE A 258 -3.88 -9.67 6.68
C PHE A 258 -3.96 -9.27 8.15
N ALA A 259 -3.12 -9.87 8.96
CA ALA A 259 -3.11 -9.67 10.41
C ALA A 259 -1.68 -9.67 10.95
N SER A 260 -1.19 -8.51 11.36
CA SER A 260 0.12 -8.39 12.00
C SER A 260 0.07 -8.72 13.49
N LYS A 261 1.21 -9.17 14.04
CA LYS A 261 1.40 -9.45 15.46
C LYS A 261 1.20 -8.21 16.31
N ASN A 262 1.84 -7.13 15.90
CA ASN A 262 1.80 -5.84 16.59
C ASN A 262 0.90 -4.88 15.82
N SER A 263 0.39 -3.86 16.50
CA SER A 263 -0.32 -2.74 15.92
C SER A 263 0.61 -1.54 15.69
N LEU A 264 0.04 -0.35 15.39
CA LEU A 264 0.81 0.88 15.26
C LEU A 264 1.38 1.36 16.60
N THR A 265 0.68 1.06 17.70
CA THR A 265 1.07 1.46 19.05
C THR A 265 0.96 0.26 19.98
N PRO A 266 1.96 0.00 20.84
CA PRO A 266 1.96 -1.19 21.71
C PRO A 266 0.72 -1.30 22.61
N GLU A 267 0.13 -0.18 23.00
CA GLU A 267 -1.06 -0.13 23.84
C GLU A 267 -2.29 -0.75 23.17
N THR A 268 -2.30 -0.82 21.85
CA THR A 268 -3.42 -1.34 21.05
C THR A 268 -3.19 -2.74 20.50
N ASP A 269 -2.04 -3.37 20.77
CA ASP A 269 -1.69 -4.70 20.25
C ASP A 269 -2.73 -5.77 20.61
N ALA A 270 -3.19 -5.79 21.87
CA ALA A 270 -4.16 -6.78 22.33
C ALA A 270 -5.51 -6.64 21.62
N VAL A 271 -5.99 -5.41 21.46
CA VAL A 271 -7.26 -5.12 20.77
C VAL A 271 -7.18 -5.47 19.29
N HIS A 272 -6.06 -5.12 18.64
CA HIS A 272 -5.80 -5.42 17.22
C HIS A 272 -5.78 -6.94 16.98
N ARG A 273 -5.09 -7.69 17.84
CA ARG A 273 -5.02 -9.16 17.78
C ARG A 273 -6.39 -9.79 17.98
N GLU A 274 -7.14 -9.36 19.00
CA GLU A 274 -8.48 -9.87 19.29
C GLU A 274 -9.44 -9.65 18.12
N ASP A 275 -9.44 -8.46 17.49
CA ASP A 275 -10.26 -8.15 16.33
C ASP A 275 -9.92 -9.06 15.13
N SER A 276 -8.65 -9.27 14.87
CA SER A 276 -8.17 -10.16 13.80
C SER A 276 -8.55 -11.63 14.04
N LEU A 277 -8.47 -12.11 15.28
CA LEU A 277 -8.89 -13.45 15.66
C LEU A 277 -10.40 -13.65 15.48
N LYS A 278 -11.22 -12.71 15.97
CA LYS A 278 -12.68 -12.73 15.76
C LYS A 278 -13.05 -12.75 14.28
N CYS A 279 -12.32 -11.99 13.45
CA CYS A 279 -12.52 -12.01 12.00
C CYS A 279 -12.21 -13.40 11.43
N ALA A 280 -11.07 -13.98 11.79
CA ALA A 280 -10.66 -15.30 11.32
C ALA A 280 -11.66 -16.40 11.72
N GLU A 281 -12.06 -16.43 12.99
CA GLU A 281 -13.04 -17.38 13.52
C GLU A 281 -14.39 -17.25 12.77
N LYS A 282 -14.85 -16.01 12.56
CA LYS A 282 -16.11 -15.77 11.84
C LYS A 282 -16.07 -16.21 10.40
N MET A 283 -14.96 -15.97 9.68
CA MET A 283 -14.82 -16.42 8.30
C MET A 283 -14.78 -17.95 8.22
N THR A 284 -14.10 -18.61 9.15
CA THR A 284 -14.05 -20.07 9.21
C THR A 284 -15.42 -20.67 9.55
N GLU A 285 -16.16 -20.08 10.50
CA GLU A 285 -17.54 -20.48 10.84
C GLU A 285 -18.47 -20.44 9.62
N LEU A 286 -18.29 -19.46 8.75
CA LEU A 286 -19.09 -19.29 7.54
C LEU A 286 -18.65 -20.21 6.37
N GLY A 287 -17.65 -21.07 6.58
CA GLY A 287 -17.16 -22.03 5.58
C GLY A 287 -16.16 -21.44 4.58
N ALA A 288 -15.58 -20.28 4.84
CA ALA A 288 -14.58 -19.69 3.95
C ALA A 288 -13.34 -20.59 3.83
N ASP A 289 -12.77 -20.65 2.63
CA ASP A 289 -11.40 -21.13 2.42
C ASP A 289 -10.43 -20.00 2.76
N LEU A 290 -10.15 -19.87 4.07
CA LEU A 290 -9.44 -18.74 4.66
C LEU A 290 -7.92 -18.95 4.68
N TYR A 291 -7.20 -17.94 4.21
CA TYR A 291 -5.74 -17.80 4.28
C TYR A 291 -5.40 -16.57 5.14
N ILE A 292 -4.52 -16.74 6.13
CA ILE A 292 -4.09 -15.61 6.99
C ILE A 292 -2.62 -15.33 6.71
N VAL A 293 -2.34 -14.15 6.16
CA VAL A 293 -0.98 -13.62 6.00
C VAL A 293 -0.61 -12.90 7.30
N THR A 294 0.34 -13.45 8.02
CA THR A 294 0.69 -12.99 9.37
C THR A 294 2.15 -13.21 9.71
N ASP A 295 2.67 -12.45 10.65
CA ASP A 295 3.95 -12.67 11.35
C ASP A 295 3.77 -13.28 12.75
N ASP A 296 2.53 -13.76 13.08
CA ASP A 296 2.17 -14.42 14.35
C ASP A 296 1.37 -15.71 14.08
N ALA A 297 2.03 -16.72 13.54
CA ALA A 297 1.36 -17.98 13.18
C ALA A 297 0.68 -18.68 14.37
N ASP A 298 1.28 -18.61 15.56
CA ASP A 298 0.78 -19.28 16.76
C ASP A 298 -0.55 -18.70 17.24
N ALA A 299 -0.76 -17.39 17.06
CA ALA A 299 -2.02 -16.74 17.43
C ALA A 299 -3.22 -17.32 16.66
N PHE A 300 -3.01 -17.75 15.43
CA PHE A 300 -4.08 -18.22 14.53
C PHE A 300 -4.14 -19.76 14.39
N ALA A 301 -3.28 -20.50 15.07
CA ALA A 301 -3.17 -21.96 14.92
C ALA A 301 -4.48 -22.74 15.19
N LYS A 302 -5.38 -22.17 15.99
CA LYS A 302 -6.66 -22.79 16.38
C LYS A 302 -7.86 -22.36 15.54
N THR A 303 -7.67 -21.43 14.60
CA THR A 303 -8.79 -20.87 13.80
C THR A 303 -9.27 -21.79 12.68
N GLY A 304 -8.53 -22.86 12.36
CA GLY A 304 -8.80 -23.71 11.19
C GLY A 304 -8.37 -23.09 9.85
N ALA A 305 -7.86 -21.87 9.84
CA ALA A 305 -7.37 -21.19 8.64
C ALA A 305 -6.01 -21.75 8.18
N LYS A 306 -5.69 -21.52 6.92
CA LYS A 306 -4.38 -21.80 6.34
C LYS A 306 -3.44 -20.63 6.59
N ILE A 307 -2.39 -20.86 7.36
CA ILE A 307 -1.47 -19.80 7.77
C ILE A 307 -0.39 -19.59 6.73
N VAL A 308 -0.19 -18.34 6.33
CA VAL A 308 0.90 -17.86 5.48
C VAL A 308 1.81 -17.03 6.37
N CYS A 309 2.70 -17.72 7.06
CA CYS A 309 3.64 -17.07 7.98
C CYS A 309 4.74 -16.39 7.19
N VAL A 310 4.84 -15.08 7.33
CA VAL A 310 5.91 -14.26 6.74
C VAL A 310 6.69 -13.57 7.85
N PRO A 311 7.98 -13.26 7.64
CA PRO A 311 8.69 -12.42 8.60
C PRO A 311 7.99 -11.09 8.82
N GLY A 312 8.10 -10.53 10.00
CA GLY A 312 7.55 -9.24 10.38
C GLY A 312 8.57 -8.36 11.09
N ALA A 313 8.10 -7.30 11.71
CA ALA A 313 8.90 -6.33 12.44
C ALA A 313 8.21 -5.94 13.76
N ASP A 314 8.89 -5.11 14.57
CA ASP A 314 8.42 -4.72 15.90
C ASP A 314 7.16 -3.82 15.91
N SER A 315 6.66 -3.45 14.74
CA SER A 315 5.47 -2.62 14.60
C SER A 315 4.78 -2.87 13.26
N GLU A 316 3.45 -2.81 13.22
CA GLU A 316 2.65 -2.97 12.01
C GLU A 316 3.10 -2.02 10.88
N LYS A 317 3.50 -0.78 11.21
CA LYS A 317 4.02 0.18 10.21
C LYS A 317 5.23 -0.33 9.42
N LEU A 318 5.99 -1.28 9.97
CA LEU A 318 7.11 -1.93 9.29
C LEU A 318 6.71 -3.30 8.72
N THR A 319 5.86 -4.05 9.42
CA THR A 319 5.38 -5.38 8.98
C THR A 319 4.65 -5.30 7.63
N VAL A 320 3.95 -4.20 7.33
CA VAL A 320 3.27 -3.99 6.04
C VAL A 320 4.20 -4.09 4.82
N PHE A 321 5.49 -3.83 4.95
CA PHE A 321 6.45 -3.99 3.84
C PHE A 321 6.69 -5.45 3.47
N PHE A 322 6.70 -6.34 4.47
CA PHE A 322 6.79 -7.79 4.26
C PHE A 322 5.49 -8.32 3.61
N PHE A 323 4.35 -7.83 4.07
CA PHE A 323 3.05 -8.15 3.46
C PHE A 323 2.97 -7.64 2.02
N ALA A 324 3.45 -6.43 1.72
CA ALA A 324 3.49 -5.88 0.37
C ALA A 324 4.32 -6.77 -0.57
N LEU A 325 5.49 -7.24 -0.11
CA LEU A 325 6.33 -8.15 -0.89
C LEU A 325 5.62 -9.49 -1.10
N ALA A 326 4.96 -10.04 -0.08
CA ALA A 326 4.19 -11.28 -0.18
C ALA A 326 3.04 -11.18 -1.20
N VAL A 327 2.31 -10.07 -1.20
CA VAL A 327 1.23 -9.78 -2.17
C VAL A 327 1.74 -9.71 -3.60
N GLN A 328 2.86 -9.03 -3.82
CA GLN A 328 3.47 -8.89 -5.14
C GLN A 328 3.97 -10.25 -5.65
N MET A 329 4.60 -11.06 -4.80
CA MET A 329 5.03 -12.43 -5.13
C MET A 329 3.83 -13.33 -5.43
N LEU A 330 2.79 -13.29 -4.59
CA LEU A 330 1.57 -14.07 -4.77
C LEU A 330 0.91 -13.75 -6.13
N ALA A 331 0.69 -12.49 -6.44
CA ALA A 331 0.05 -12.07 -7.68
C ALA A 331 0.88 -12.49 -8.92
N CYS A 332 2.20 -12.35 -8.87
CA CYS A 332 3.09 -12.78 -9.93
C CYS A 332 3.01 -14.31 -10.17
N LYS A 333 3.05 -15.10 -9.10
CA LYS A 333 2.96 -16.57 -9.15
C LYS A 333 1.61 -17.03 -9.69
N VAL A 334 0.50 -16.47 -9.19
CA VAL A 334 -0.85 -16.80 -9.66
C VAL A 334 -1.00 -16.44 -11.12
N SER A 335 -0.57 -15.26 -11.53
CA SER A 335 -0.63 -14.82 -12.93
C SER A 335 0.10 -15.80 -13.86
N CYS A 336 1.35 -16.12 -13.57
CA CYS A 336 2.14 -17.06 -14.36
C CYS A 336 1.58 -18.48 -14.31
N GLY A 337 1.11 -18.93 -13.14
CA GLY A 337 0.49 -20.24 -12.99
C GLY A 337 -0.83 -20.41 -13.77
N LYS A 338 -1.58 -19.33 -13.95
CA LYS A 338 -2.77 -19.26 -14.84
C LYS A 338 -2.37 -19.14 -16.33
N GLY A 339 -1.07 -19.12 -16.68
CA GLY A 339 -0.60 -18.92 -18.05
C GLY A 339 -0.72 -17.47 -18.55
N LEU A 340 -0.92 -16.52 -17.65
CA LEU A 340 -1.04 -15.10 -17.95
C LEU A 340 0.34 -14.40 -17.98
N LYS A 341 0.34 -13.13 -18.40
CA LYS A 341 1.55 -12.30 -18.49
C LYS A 341 1.47 -11.15 -17.48
N PRO A 342 2.07 -11.26 -16.28
CA PRO A 342 2.00 -10.22 -15.26
C PRO A 342 2.61 -8.89 -15.71
N ASP A 343 3.60 -8.93 -16.61
CA ASP A 343 4.32 -7.75 -17.10
C ASP A 343 3.48 -6.88 -18.03
N SER A 344 2.51 -7.48 -18.72
CA SER A 344 1.67 -6.81 -19.72
C SER A 344 0.23 -7.34 -19.69
N PRO A 345 -0.54 -7.01 -18.65
CA PRO A 345 -1.94 -7.39 -18.55
C PRO A 345 -2.77 -6.81 -19.69
N ARG A 346 -3.84 -7.53 -20.08
CA ARG A 346 -4.74 -7.07 -21.14
C ARG A 346 -5.40 -5.73 -20.77
N ALA A 347 -5.62 -4.89 -21.77
CA ALA A 347 -6.32 -3.61 -21.66
C ALA A 347 -5.67 -2.57 -20.73
N LEU A 348 -4.52 -2.84 -20.15
CA LEU A 348 -3.79 -1.90 -19.30
C LEU A 348 -2.55 -1.34 -20.01
N LYS A 349 -2.18 -0.12 -19.64
CA LYS A 349 -0.95 0.55 -20.03
C LYS A 349 -0.21 1.04 -18.79
N LYS A 350 1.13 1.13 -18.85
CA LYS A 350 1.95 1.59 -17.71
C LYS A 350 1.57 2.98 -17.21
N VAL A 351 1.15 3.87 -18.10
CA VAL A 351 0.67 5.21 -17.76
C VAL A 351 -0.76 5.35 -18.25
N THR A 352 -1.67 5.58 -17.32
CA THR A 352 -3.08 5.91 -17.61
C THR A 352 -3.25 7.42 -17.53
N ILE A 353 -3.83 8.00 -18.56
CA ILE A 353 -4.16 9.43 -18.60
C ILE A 353 -5.63 9.56 -18.23
N THR A 354 -5.92 10.10 -17.05
CA THR A 354 -7.25 10.50 -16.61
C THR A 354 -7.40 12.01 -16.77
N LYS A 355 -8.52 12.45 -17.34
CA LYS A 355 -8.87 13.87 -17.46
C LYS A 355 -9.83 14.28 -16.36
#